data_902ad15ad4781c4be5dcaa4418ae7c29
#
_entry.id   902ad15ad4781c4be5dcaa4418ae7c29
#
_cell.length_a   1.000
_cell.length_b   1.000
_cell.length_c   1.000
_cell.angle_alpha   90.00
_cell.angle_beta   90.00
_cell.angle_gamma   90.00
#
_symmetry.space_group_name_H-M   'P 1'
#
loop_
_entity.id
_entity.type
_entity.pdbx_description
1 polymer ?
#
loop_
_entity_poly.entity_id
_entity_poly.type
_entity_poly.pdbx_seq_one_letter_code
_entity_poly.pdbx_strand_id
1 'polypeptide(L)'
;IVVLTSKTYTEVKKLYGKNNIKFPLSSENGSSFYIPKSKNNKDLIFKKITNKKAIKSNEILRRLKILPIRFLSNITFIKDLSLDKQAEITKLKKSELIDFNNRNFSVSIIWHGSNNLFSLFRKYLIKLNLQAAFGGKMINISGVHTKLDALIYFKKMYLKKFSTNKCITISIGDSQNDVEILNYTDYSGIVIRKEKSKISLIKNHNVFISKSSAPEGWVELLTKINKEMERKNI
;
A
#
# COMPACT_ATOMS: atom_id res chain seq x y z
N ILE A 1 10.14 -12.34 4.13
CA ILE A 1 9.77 -10.91 4.05
C ILE A 1 8.95 -10.71 2.78
N VAL A 2 7.90 -9.88 2.85
CA VAL A 2 7.07 -9.44 1.71
C VAL A 2 6.88 -7.93 1.82
N VAL A 3 7.06 -7.20 0.71
CA VAL A 3 6.84 -5.76 0.67
C VAL A 3 5.45 -5.44 0.13
N LEU A 4 4.62 -4.78 0.94
CA LEU A 4 3.26 -4.34 0.59
C LEU A 4 3.23 -2.81 0.49
N THR A 5 3.00 -2.26 -0.68
CA THR A 5 3.16 -0.81 -0.90
C THR A 5 2.05 -0.19 -1.75
N SER A 6 1.80 1.10 -1.54
CA SER A 6 0.98 1.92 -2.43
C SER A 6 1.72 2.42 -3.68
N LYS A 7 3.04 2.22 -3.74
CA LYS A 7 3.87 2.59 -4.90
C LYS A 7 3.54 1.74 -6.12
N THR A 8 3.87 2.25 -7.31
CA THR A 8 3.82 1.49 -8.56
C THR A 8 4.92 0.41 -8.59
N TYR A 9 4.76 -0.57 -9.47
CA TYR A 9 5.80 -1.58 -9.66
C TYR A 9 7.13 -0.98 -10.14
N THR A 10 7.08 0.03 -11.02
CA THR A 10 8.28 0.68 -11.56
C THR A 10 9.06 1.43 -10.48
N GLU A 11 8.37 2.13 -9.57
CA GLU A 11 8.99 2.76 -8.40
C GLU A 11 9.72 1.72 -7.53
N VAL A 12 9.07 0.60 -7.23
CA VAL A 12 9.66 -0.45 -6.38
C VAL A 12 10.79 -1.18 -7.10
N LYS A 13 10.65 -1.47 -8.38
CA LYS A 13 11.69 -2.14 -9.18
C LYS A 13 13.01 -1.36 -9.17
N LYS A 14 12.95 -0.03 -9.27
CA LYS A 14 14.14 0.83 -9.16
C LYS A 14 14.80 0.74 -7.78
N LEU A 15 13.99 0.75 -6.70
CA LEU A 15 14.51 0.59 -5.34
C LEU A 15 15.13 -0.79 -5.12
N TYR A 16 14.52 -1.85 -5.65
CA TYR A 16 15.01 -3.21 -5.56
C TYR A 16 16.33 -3.39 -6.31
N GLY A 17 16.42 -2.85 -7.53
CA GLY A 17 17.66 -2.91 -8.33
C GLY A 17 18.83 -2.22 -7.65
N LYS A 18 18.61 -1.04 -7.07
CA LYS A 18 19.64 -0.28 -6.34
C LYS A 18 20.16 -1.02 -5.10
N ASN A 19 19.33 -1.80 -4.43
CA ASN A 19 19.63 -2.44 -3.15
C ASN A 19 19.75 -3.97 -3.26
N ASN A 20 19.76 -4.52 -4.46
CA ASN A 20 19.79 -5.98 -4.73
C ASN A 20 18.75 -6.79 -3.92
N ILE A 21 17.53 -6.25 -3.78
CA ILE A 21 16.44 -6.85 -3.01
C ILE A 21 15.69 -7.85 -3.89
N LYS A 22 15.43 -9.07 -3.36
CA LYS A 22 14.73 -10.15 -4.07
C LYS A 22 13.46 -10.64 -3.35
N PHE A 23 12.85 -9.83 -2.51
CA PHE A 23 11.64 -10.22 -1.81
C PHE A 23 10.39 -10.18 -2.71
N PRO A 24 9.40 -11.05 -2.48
CA PRO A 24 8.07 -10.88 -3.04
C PRO A 24 7.50 -9.50 -2.70
N LEU A 25 6.72 -8.94 -3.61
CA LEU A 25 6.12 -7.62 -3.36
C LEU A 25 4.70 -7.54 -3.92
N SER A 26 3.92 -6.62 -3.37
CA SER A 26 2.66 -6.17 -3.95
C SER A 26 2.69 -4.67 -4.15
N SER A 27 2.28 -4.21 -5.33
CA SER A 27 2.19 -2.81 -5.70
C SER A 27 0.75 -2.29 -5.64
N GLU A 28 0.61 -0.96 -5.67
CA GLU A 28 -0.66 -0.24 -5.71
C GLU A 28 -1.70 -0.82 -4.74
N ASN A 29 -1.30 -0.94 -3.44
CA ASN A 29 -2.16 -1.41 -2.33
C ASN A 29 -2.78 -2.81 -2.54
N GLY A 30 -2.08 -3.75 -3.16
CA GLY A 30 -2.59 -5.10 -3.33
C GLY A 30 -3.19 -5.39 -4.70
N SER A 31 -2.99 -4.52 -5.68
CA SER A 31 -3.51 -4.72 -7.04
C SER A 31 -2.80 -5.83 -7.80
N SER A 32 -1.51 -6.01 -7.56
CA SER A 32 -0.70 -7.01 -8.24
C SER A 32 0.34 -7.61 -7.29
N PHE A 33 0.60 -8.89 -7.45
CA PHE A 33 1.56 -9.67 -6.68
C PHE A 33 2.72 -10.06 -7.57
N TYR A 34 3.93 -9.86 -7.11
CA TYR A 34 5.16 -10.13 -7.85
C TYR A 34 6.01 -11.12 -7.07
N ILE A 35 6.24 -12.28 -7.66
CA ILE A 35 6.99 -13.38 -7.07
C ILE A 35 8.32 -13.49 -7.80
N PRO A 36 9.47 -13.40 -7.09
CA PRO A 36 10.77 -13.57 -7.72
C PRO A 36 10.86 -14.93 -8.40
N LYS A 37 11.29 -14.96 -9.65
CA LYS A 37 11.69 -16.17 -10.35
C LYS A 37 13.18 -16.33 -10.16
N SER A 38 13.61 -17.45 -9.54
CA SER A 38 15.01 -17.80 -9.49
C SER A 38 15.43 -18.27 -10.89
N LYS A 39 16.14 -17.44 -11.62
CA LYS A 39 17.02 -17.85 -12.72
C LYS A 39 18.21 -16.91 -12.72
N ASN A 40 19.41 -17.49 -12.58
CA ASN A 40 20.73 -16.87 -12.71
C ASN A 40 20.89 -15.39 -12.27
N ASN A 41 21.85 -15.15 -11.42
CA ASN A 41 22.14 -13.96 -10.62
C ASN A 41 22.18 -12.57 -11.30
N LYS A 42 21.84 -12.42 -12.58
CA LYS A 42 21.99 -11.14 -13.29
C LYS A 42 20.68 -10.35 -13.48
N ASP A 43 19.52 -11.02 -13.61
CA ASP A 43 18.26 -10.30 -13.85
C ASP A 43 17.19 -10.62 -12.81
N LEU A 44 16.66 -9.56 -12.19
CA LEU A 44 15.54 -9.66 -11.24
C LEU A 44 14.23 -9.80 -12.02
N ILE A 45 13.84 -11.03 -12.33
CA ILE A 45 12.59 -11.34 -13.02
C ILE A 45 11.51 -11.70 -12.01
N PHE A 46 10.33 -11.14 -12.18
CA PHE A 46 9.16 -11.47 -11.36
C PHE A 46 8.03 -12.09 -12.18
N LYS A 47 7.39 -13.10 -11.62
CA LYS A 47 6.07 -13.54 -12.08
C LYS A 47 5.03 -12.58 -11.51
N LYS A 48 4.28 -11.90 -12.39
CA LYS A 48 3.16 -11.02 -12.01
C LYS A 48 1.86 -11.82 -11.95
N ILE A 49 1.08 -11.57 -10.90
CA ILE A 49 -0.30 -12.04 -10.74
C ILE A 49 -1.15 -10.82 -10.39
N THR A 50 -2.23 -10.60 -11.13
CA THR A 50 -3.15 -9.49 -10.86
C THR A 50 -4.24 -9.94 -9.90
N ASN A 51 -4.55 -9.12 -8.90
CA ASN A 51 -5.66 -9.35 -7.98
C ASN A 51 -6.99 -9.26 -8.75
N LYS A 52 -7.88 -10.22 -8.52
CA LYS A 52 -9.20 -10.26 -9.18
C LYS A 52 -10.08 -9.05 -8.88
N LYS A 53 -9.86 -8.36 -7.75
CA LYS A 53 -10.56 -7.13 -7.36
C LYS A 53 -9.92 -5.87 -7.96
N ALA A 54 -8.78 -5.97 -8.63
CA ALA A 54 -8.09 -4.83 -9.21
C ALA A 54 -8.80 -4.39 -10.51
N ILE A 55 -9.00 -3.08 -10.64
CA ILE A 55 -9.61 -2.44 -11.81
C ILE A 55 -8.53 -1.60 -12.48
N LYS A 56 -8.39 -1.68 -13.79
CA LYS A 56 -7.42 -0.89 -14.56
C LYS A 56 -7.71 0.61 -14.45
N SER A 57 -6.68 1.44 -14.45
CA SER A 57 -6.79 2.89 -14.28
C SER A 57 -7.69 3.58 -15.32
N ASN A 58 -7.66 3.14 -16.58
CA ASN A 58 -8.57 3.65 -17.62
C ASN A 58 -10.03 3.33 -17.32
N GLU A 59 -10.34 2.14 -16.80
CA GLU A 59 -11.68 1.77 -16.39
C GLU A 59 -12.13 2.55 -15.14
N ILE A 60 -11.22 2.80 -14.19
CA ILE A 60 -11.49 3.68 -13.05
C ILE A 60 -11.90 5.07 -13.56
N LEU A 61 -11.13 5.65 -14.48
CA LEU A 61 -11.44 6.96 -15.06
C LEU A 61 -12.80 6.95 -15.78
N ARG A 62 -13.11 5.89 -16.50
CA ARG A 62 -14.42 5.74 -17.17
C ARG A 62 -15.57 5.74 -16.15
N ARG A 63 -15.43 5.01 -15.05
CA ARG A 63 -16.43 4.98 -13.97
C ARG A 63 -16.55 6.30 -13.22
N LEU A 64 -15.46 7.03 -13.06
CA LEU A 64 -15.51 8.35 -12.43
C LEU A 64 -16.29 9.36 -13.26
N LYS A 65 -16.29 9.26 -14.60
CA LYS A 65 -17.03 10.20 -15.48
C LYS A 65 -18.55 10.21 -15.27
N ILE A 66 -19.13 9.13 -14.73
CA ILE A 66 -20.58 9.04 -14.46
C ILE A 66 -20.97 9.58 -13.09
N LEU A 67 -20.00 10.07 -12.30
CA LEU A 67 -20.29 10.69 -11.01
C LEU A 67 -20.99 12.04 -11.19
N PRO A 68 -21.88 12.41 -10.24
CA PRO A 68 -22.46 13.75 -10.21
C PRO A 68 -21.41 14.86 -10.25
N ILE A 69 -21.72 15.94 -10.99
CA ILE A 69 -20.80 17.08 -11.18
C ILE A 69 -20.29 17.65 -9.87
N ARG A 70 -21.12 17.67 -8.81
CA ARG A 70 -20.74 18.11 -7.46
C ARG A 70 -19.53 17.38 -6.87
N PHE A 71 -19.24 16.16 -7.33
CA PHE A 71 -18.02 15.44 -6.94
C PHE A 71 -16.87 15.76 -7.87
N LEU A 72 -17.14 15.75 -9.19
CA LEU A 72 -16.09 15.96 -10.20
C LEU A 72 -15.46 17.35 -10.11
N SER A 73 -16.26 18.39 -9.81
CA SER A 73 -15.76 19.76 -9.59
C SER A 73 -14.83 19.92 -8.38
N ASN A 74 -14.81 18.92 -7.48
CA ASN A 74 -13.94 18.90 -6.31
C ASN A 74 -12.74 17.95 -6.46
N ILE A 75 -12.47 17.46 -7.67
CA ILE A 75 -11.36 16.52 -7.97
C ILE A 75 -10.36 17.20 -8.88
N THR A 76 -9.10 17.18 -8.49
CA THR A 76 -7.97 17.43 -9.38
C THR A 76 -7.16 16.16 -9.55
N PHE A 77 -7.02 15.67 -10.78
CA PHE A 77 -6.16 14.52 -11.06
C PHE A 77 -4.70 14.96 -11.03
N ILE A 78 -3.87 14.29 -10.23
CA ILE A 78 -2.46 14.69 -10.06
C ILE A 78 -1.71 14.61 -11.39
N LYS A 79 -1.99 13.61 -12.22
CA LYS A 79 -1.33 13.44 -13.53
C LYS A 79 -1.59 14.59 -14.52
N ASP A 80 -2.68 15.35 -14.32
CA ASP A 80 -3.06 16.45 -15.20
C ASP A 80 -2.42 17.80 -14.77
N LEU A 81 -1.72 17.83 -13.64
CA LEU A 81 -0.96 18.97 -13.14
C LEU A 81 0.41 19.06 -13.82
N SER A 82 1.01 20.26 -13.83
CA SER A 82 2.40 20.44 -14.25
C SER A 82 3.36 19.61 -13.38
N LEU A 83 4.50 19.21 -13.93
CA LEU A 83 5.50 18.42 -13.20
C LEU A 83 5.97 19.11 -11.91
N ASP A 84 6.05 20.44 -11.89
CA ASP A 84 6.42 21.21 -10.70
C ASP A 84 5.39 21.06 -9.59
N LYS A 85 4.10 21.19 -9.92
CA LYS A 85 2.98 20.96 -9.00
C LYS A 85 2.94 19.52 -8.49
N GLN A 86 3.15 18.56 -9.38
CA GLN A 86 3.22 17.15 -8.99
C GLN A 86 4.38 16.92 -8.00
N ALA A 87 5.57 17.45 -8.26
CA ALA A 87 6.73 17.34 -7.38
C ALA A 87 6.47 17.99 -6.01
N GLU A 88 5.84 19.15 -5.98
CA GLU A 88 5.45 19.84 -4.74
C GLU A 88 4.52 18.99 -3.87
N ILE A 89 3.49 18.38 -4.47
CA ILE A 89 2.47 17.59 -3.76
C ILE A 89 3.02 16.26 -3.29
N THR A 90 3.71 15.54 -4.19
CA THR A 90 4.19 14.18 -3.93
C THR A 90 5.50 14.16 -3.13
N LYS A 91 6.23 15.27 -3.09
CA LYS A 91 7.61 15.38 -2.56
C LYS A 91 8.61 14.50 -3.29
N LEU A 92 8.30 14.11 -4.53
CA LEU A 92 9.17 13.34 -5.41
C LEU A 92 9.98 14.28 -6.32
N LYS A 93 11.15 13.82 -6.73
CA LYS A 93 11.92 14.48 -7.80
C LYS A 93 11.17 14.35 -9.12
N LYS A 94 11.31 15.32 -10.03
CA LYS A 94 10.68 15.26 -11.37
C LYS A 94 11.00 13.96 -12.13
N SER A 95 12.22 13.45 -12.00
CA SER A 95 12.64 12.17 -12.59
C SER A 95 11.91 10.93 -12.03
N GLU A 96 11.34 11.03 -10.83
CA GLU A 96 10.60 9.96 -10.18
C GLU A 96 9.11 9.99 -10.53
N LEU A 97 8.61 11.13 -11.02
CA LEU A 97 7.20 11.31 -11.38
C LEU A 97 6.77 10.42 -12.55
N ILE A 98 7.68 10.06 -13.45
CA ILE A 98 7.41 9.11 -14.55
C ILE A 98 6.95 7.77 -13.96
N ASP A 99 7.67 7.26 -12.97
CA ASP A 99 7.33 5.99 -12.33
C ASP A 99 6.09 6.11 -11.44
N PHE A 100 5.96 7.22 -10.72
CA PHE A 100 4.77 7.53 -9.93
C PHE A 100 3.49 7.56 -10.79
N ASN A 101 3.55 8.19 -11.97
CA ASN A 101 2.42 8.29 -12.90
C ASN A 101 2.13 6.98 -13.66
N ASN A 102 3.05 6.03 -13.67
CA ASN A 102 2.86 4.72 -14.31
C ASN A 102 1.95 3.80 -13.48
N ARG A 103 0.78 4.33 -13.08
CA ARG A 103 -0.24 3.61 -12.32
C ARG A 103 -1.13 2.80 -13.24
N ASN A 104 -1.22 1.50 -12.96
CA ASN A 104 -2.03 0.57 -13.74
C ASN A 104 -3.40 0.29 -13.13
N PHE A 105 -3.53 0.42 -11.79
CA PHE A 105 -4.72 -0.01 -11.04
C PHE A 105 -5.20 1.02 -10.02
N SER A 106 -4.70 2.25 -10.11
CA SER A 106 -5.14 3.35 -9.26
C SER A 106 -5.03 4.68 -9.99
N VAL A 107 -5.76 5.68 -9.49
CA VAL A 107 -5.72 7.07 -9.96
C VAL A 107 -5.54 7.95 -8.74
N SER A 108 -4.53 8.83 -8.78
CA SER A 108 -4.23 9.74 -7.67
C SER A 108 -4.90 11.09 -7.90
N ILE A 109 -5.62 11.56 -6.89
CA ILE A 109 -6.36 12.82 -6.90
C ILE A 109 -6.05 13.69 -5.69
N ILE A 110 -6.34 14.99 -5.82
CA ILE A 110 -6.54 15.92 -4.72
C ILE A 110 -8.04 16.14 -4.57
N TRP A 111 -8.51 16.16 -3.34
CA TRP A 111 -9.89 16.46 -3.02
C TRP A 111 -10.00 17.87 -2.42
N HIS A 112 -10.91 18.70 -2.96
CA HIS A 112 -11.11 20.09 -2.55
C HIS A 112 -12.42 20.32 -1.79
N GLY A 113 -13.30 19.30 -1.76
CA GLY A 113 -14.59 19.42 -1.10
C GLY A 113 -14.52 19.23 0.42
N SER A 114 -15.62 19.50 1.09
CA SER A 114 -15.76 19.29 2.54
C SER A 114 -15.65 17.79 2.92
N ASN A 115 -15.40 17.51 4.21
CA ASN A 115 -15.38 16.15 4.74
C ASN A 115 -16.72 15.43 4.58
N ASN A 116 -17.84 16.16 4.74
CA ASN A 116 -19.17 15.59 4.55
C ASN A 116 -19.40 15.19 3.08
N LEU A 117 -19.01 16.05 2.15
CA LEU A 117 -19.10 15.74 0.73
C LEU A 117 -18.18 14.57 0.35
N PHE A 118 -16.98 14.47 0.95
CA PHE A 118 -16.07 13.35 0.77
C PHE A 118 -16.67 12.03 1.27
N SER A 119 -17.37 12.05 2.39
CA SER A 119 -18.07 10.88 2.93
C SER A 119 -19.15 10.37 1.97
N LEU A 120 -19.90 11.28 1.36
CA LEU A 120 -20.86 10.96 0.30
C LEU A 120 -20.18 10.42 -0.96
N PHE A 121 -19.09 11.06 -1.39
CA PHE A 121 -18.28 10.61 -2.52
C PHE A 121 -17.82 9.16 -2.33
N ARG A 122 -17.31 8.81 -1.15
CA ARG A 122 -16.92 7.42 -0.83
C ARG A 122 -18.09 6.44 -0.98
N LYS A 123 -19.30 6.79 -0.55
CA LYS A 123 -20.50 5.96 -0.73
C LYS A 123 -20.82 5.74 -2.23
N TYR A 124 -20.62 6.75 -3.06
CA TYR A 124 -20.80 6.62 -4.51
C TYR A 124 -19.71 5.76 -5.14
N LEU A 125 -18.46 5.88 -4.71
CA LEU A 125 -17.38 5.01 -5.19
C LEU A 125 -17.67 3.52 -4.93
N ILE A 126 -18.20 3.20 -3.74
CA ILE A 126 -18.58 1.81 -3.39
C ILE A 126 -19.58 1.24 -4.39
N LYS A 127 -20.60 2.03 -4.79
CA LYS A 127 -21.57 1.62 -5.82
C LYS A 127 -20.94 1.34 -7.19
N LEU A 128 -19.77 1.92 -7.45
CA LEU A 128 -18.97 1.70 -8.66
C LEU A 128 -17.91 0.60 -8.49
N ASN A 129 -17.93 -0.16 -7.40
CA ASN A 129 -16.86 -1.10 -7.01
C ASN A 129 -15.48 -0.42 -6.95
N LEU A 130 -15.45 0.82 -6.50
CA LEU A 130 -14.24 1.61 -6.27
C LEU A 130 -14.12 1.99 -4.79
N GLN A 131 -12.91 2.32 -4.39
CA GLN A 131 -12.60 2.85 -3.07
C GLN A 131 -11.60 4.00 -3.15
N ALA A 132 -11.57 4.81 -2.10
CA ALA A 132 -10.62 5.90 -1.91
C ALA A 132 -9.76 5.62 -0.68
N ALA A 133 -8.44 5.55 -0.86
CA ALA A 133 -7.47 5.37 0.20
C ALA A 133 -6.58 6.62 0.33
N PHE A 134 -6.41 7.11 1.55
CA PHE A 134 -5.52 8.23 1.83
C PHE A 134 -4.06 7.81 1.73
N GLY A 135 -3.25 8.62 1.06
CA GLY A 135 -1.81 8.49 0.94
C GLY A 135 -1.11 9.84 1.14
N GLY A 136 -0.92 10.26 2.39
CA GLY A 136 -0.40 11.59 2.69
C GLY A 136 -1.37 12.71 2.29
N LYS A 137 -0.93 13.63 1.41
CA LYS A 137 -1.75 14.75 0.91
C LYS A 137 -2.65 14.38 -0.27
N MET A 138 -2.57 13.17 -0.78
CA MET A 138 -3.32 12.69 -1.93
C MET A 138 -4.23 11.53 -1.59
N ILE A 139 -5.22 11.32 -2.44
CA ILE A 139 -6.14 10.19 -2.36
C ILE A 139 -5.92 9.31 -3.58
N ASN A 140 -5.80 8.01 -3.36
CA ASN A 140 -5.73 7.03 -4.43
C ASN A 140 -7.10 6.36 -4.58
N ILE A 141 -7.69 6.48 -5.76
CA ILE A 141 -8.92 5.77 -6.14
C ILE A 141 -8.50 4.48 -6.84
N SER A 142 -9.05 3.37 -6.40
CA SER A 142 -8.73 2.03 -6.93
C SER A 142 -9.95 1.11 -6.90
N GLY A 143 -9.84 -0.10 -7.46
CA GLY A 143 -10.76 -1.20 -7.13
C GLY A 143 -10.72 -1.54 -5.64
N VAL A 144 -11.61 -2.40 -5.19
CA VAL A 144 -11.78 -2.75 -3.75
C VAL A 144 -10.72 -3.73 -3.21
N HIS A 145 -9.57 -3.81 -3.88
CA HIS A 145 -8.40 -4.57 -3.40
C HIS A 145 -7.65 -3.80 -2.30
N THR A 146 -7.05 -4.54 -1.37
CA THR A 146 -6.30 -3.97 -0.25
C THR A 146 -4.96 -4.69 -0.05
N LYS A 147 -4.09 -4.13 0.79
CA LYS A 147 -2.84 -4.79 1.21
C LYS A 147 -3.12 -6.12 1.91
N LEU A 148 -4.29 -6.28 2.55
CA LEU A 148 -4.68 -7.54 3.20
C LEU A 148 -4.89 -8.67 2.17
N ASP A 149 -5.46 -8.38 1.00
CA ASP A 149 -5.56 -9.39 -0.07
C ASP A 149 -4.18 -9.94 -0.45
N ALA A 150 -3.18 -9.06 -0.54
CA ALA A 150 -1.81 -9.45 -0.84
C ALA A 150 -1.19 -10.28 0.28
N LEU A 151 -1.37 -9.87 1.53
CA LEU A 151 -0.89 -10.62 2.69
C LEU A 151 -1.48 -12.04 2.72
N ILE A 152 -2.79 -12.17 2.55
CA ILE A 152 -3.48 -13.46 2.52
C ILE A 152 -2.95 -14.34 1.38
N TYR A 153 -2.74 -13.75 0.20
CA TYR A 153 -2.17 -14.46 -0.95
C TYR A 153 -0.77 -15.02 -0.63
N PHE A 154 0.13 -14.18 -0.12
CA PHE A 154 1.49 -14.59 0.19
C PHE A 154 1.56 -15.56 1.37
N LYS A 155 0.68 -15.40 2.38
CA LYS A 155 0.54 -16.37 3.48
C LYS A 155 0.18 -17.76 2.94
N LYS A 156 -0.84 -17.86 2.09
CA LYS A 156 -1.25 -19.13 1.46
C LYS A 156 -0.11 -19.74 0.63
N MET A 157 0.61 -18.91 -0.13
CA MET A 157 1.75 -19.38 -0.91
C MET A 157 2.88 -19.92 -0.02
N TYR A 158 3.17 -19.26 1.11
CA TYR A 158 4.15 -19.69 2.10
C TYR A 158 3.77 -21.03 2.71
N LEU A 159 2.54 -21.17 3.22
CA LEU A 159 2.05 -22.39 3.84
C LEU A 159 2.15 -23.59 2.87
N LYS A 160 1.76 -23.38 1.60
CA LYS A 160 1.89 -24.39 0.54
C LYS A 160 3.35 -24.75 0.27
N LYS A 161 4.25 -23.75 0.16
CA LYS A 161 5.67 -23.97 -0.16
C LYS A 161 6.38 -24.79 0.90
N PHE A 162 6.06 -24.61 2.16
CA PHE A 162 6.71 -25.27 3.30
C PHE A 162 5.89 -26.45 3.89
N SER A 163 4.79 -26.84 3.21
CA SER A 163 3.91 -27.94 3.63
C SER A 163 3.51 -27.83 5.10
N THR A 164 3.22 -26.62 5.56
CA THR A 164 2.84 -26.35 6.95
C THR A 164 1.45 -25.71 7.01
N ASN A 165 0.71 -26.00 8.09
CA ASN A 165 -0.62 -25.44 8.34
C ASN A 165 -0.59 -24.18 9.20
N LYS A 166 0.56 -23.84 9.79
CA LYS A 166 0.71 -22.71 10.70
C LYS A 166 1.89 -21.83 10.29
N CYS A 167 1.74 -20.55 10.40
CA CYS A 167 2.83 -19.58 10.35
C CYS A 167 2.45 -18.36 11.19
N ILE A 168 3.41 -17.80 11.88
CA ILE A 168 3.27 -16.52 12.58
C ILE A 168 3.44 -15.41 11.57
N THR A 169 2.54 -14.44 11.63
CA THR A 169 2.53 -13.28 10.75
C THR A 169 2.88 -12.02 11.52
N ILE A 170 3.81 -11.24 10.97
CA ILE A 170 4.23 -9.96 11.52
C ILE A 170 3.95 -8.90 10.45
N SER A 171 3.35 -7.78 10.84
CA SER A 171 3.24 -6.61 9.97
C SER A 171 3.76 -5.37 10.68
N ILE A 172 4.37 -4.49 9.88
CA ILE A 172 4.79 -3.17 10.32
C ILE A 172 4.25 -2.16 9.31
N GLY A 173 3.67 -1.07 9.81
CA GLY A 173 3.09 -0.02 8.97
C GLY A 173 3.05 1.33 9.68
N ASP A 174 2.74 2.38 8.91
CA ASP A 174 2.81 3.76 9.39
C ASP A 174 1.61 4.61 8.97
N SER A 175 0.63 4.01 8.27
CA SER A 175 -0.46 4.76 7.64
C SER A 175 -1.81 4.04 7.67
N GLN A 176 -2.88 4.79 7.40
CA GLN A 176 -4.24 4.30 7.46
C GLN A 176 -4.51 3.09 6.53
N ASN A 177 -3.80 2.99 5.40
CA ASN A 177 -3.92 1.86 4.48
C ASN A 177 -3.21 0.58 4.98
N ASP A 178 -2.53 0.64 6.14
CA ASP A 178 -1.91 -0.51 6.81
C ASP A 178 -2.83 -1.11 7.90
N VAL A 179 -3.89 -0.40 8.30
CA VAL A 179 -4.75 -0.78 9.44
C VAL A 179 -5.29 -2.20 9.30
N GLU A 180 -5.73 -2.60 8.11
CA GLU A 180 -6.27 -3.95 7.90
C GLU A 180 -5.22 -5.03 8.13
N ILE A 181 -4.00 -4.88 7.61
CA ILE A 181 -2.93 -5.85 7.80
C ILE A 181 -2.45 -5.86 9.26
N LEU A 182 -2.38 -4.68 9.90
CA LEU A 182 -2.00 -4.56 11.31
C LEU A 182 -3.01 -5.25 12.23
N ASN A 183 -4.30 -5.18 11.94
CA ASN A 183 -5.33 -5.91 12.70
C ASN A 183 -5.32 -7.43 12.44
N TYR A 184 -4.91 -7.86 11.25
CA TYR A 184 -4.98 -9.25 10.83
C TYR A 184 -3.82 -10.10 11.33
N THR A 185 -2.62 -9.53 11.44
CA THR A 185 -1.39 -10.28 11.77
C THR A 185 -1.28 -10.62 13.26
N ASP A 186 -0.52 -11.66 13.58
CA ASP A 186 -0.32 -12.12 14.96
C ASP A 186 0.44 -11.06 15.79
N TYR A 187 1.43 -10.40 15.18
CA TYR A 187 2.20 -9.30 15.76
C TYR A 187 2.15 -8.07 14.85
N SER A 188 2.02 -6.90 15.43
CA SER A 188 1.88 -5.64 14.69
C SER A 188 2.75 -4.55 15.23
N GLY A 189 3.48 -3.88 14.34
CA GLY A 189 4.29 -2.71 14.63
C GLY A 189 3.73 -1.44 13.98
N ILE A 190 3.50 -0.40 14.76
CA ILE A 190 3.10 0.92 14.27
C ILE A 190 4.33 1.84 14.33
N VAL A 191 4.83 2.24 13.16
CA VAL A 191 5.89 3.26 13.10
C VAL A 191 5.26 4.64 13.24
N ILE A 192 5.73 5.42 14.22
CA ILE A 192 5.26 6.78 14.39
C ILE A 192 5.71 7.67 13.23
N ARG A 193 4.88 8.64 12.86
CA ARG A 193 5.21 9.70 11.92
C ARG A 193 5.43 11.01 12.66
N LYS A 194 6.29 11.89 12.12
CA LYS A 194 6.43 13.27 12.61
C LYS A 194 5.12 14.04 12.51
N GLU A 195 4.33 13.77 11.47
CA GLU A 195 2.96 14.28 11.32
C GLU A 195 2.00 13.29 11.98
N LYS A 196 1.26 13.76 12.99
CA LYS A 196 0.38 12.94 13.88
C LYS A 196 -0.82 12.34 13.14
N SER A 197 -0.62 11.30 12.33
CA SER A 197 -1.73 10.43 11.96
C SER A 197 -1.89 9.33 13.00
N LYS A 198 -2.92 9.43 13.85
CA LYS A 198 -3.22 8.35 14.80
C LYS A 198 -3.76 7.16 14.03
N ILE A 199 -3.02 6.04 14.05
CA ILE A 199 -3.53 4.75 13.65
C ILE A 199 -4.25 4.16 14.85
N SER A 200 -5.54 3.85 14.69
CA SER A 200 -6.32 3.13 15.70
C SER A 200 -6.55 1.71 15.22
N LEU A 201 -6.17 0.72 16.03
CA LEU A 201 -6.40 -0.69 15.77
C LEU A 201 -7.57 -1.19 16.63
N ILE A 202 -8.27 -2.20 16.13
CA ILE A 202 -9.32 -2.91 16.88
C ILE A 202 -8.68 -3.87 17.88
N LYS A 203 -7.60 -4.57 17.46
CA LYS A 203 -6.85 -5.46 18.34
C LYS A 203 -6.00 -4.66 19.33
N ASN A 204 -5.87 -5.18 20.53
CA ASN A 204 -5.13 -4.56 21.63
C ASN A 204 -3.96 -5.40 22.16
N HIS A 205 -3.74 -6.60 21.62
CA HIS A 205 -2.66 -7.51 22.02
C HIS A 205 -1.61 -7.63 20.92
N ASN A 206 -0.35 -7.87 21.31
CA ASN A 206 0.81 -7.97 20.40
C ASN A 206 0.96 -6.78 19.45
N VAL A 207 0.61 -5.57 19.93
CA VAL A 207 0.76 -4.31 19.20
C VAL A 207 1.90 -3.52 19.82
N PHE A 208 2.86 -3.13 19.00
CA PHE A 208 4.05 -2.38 19.39
C PHE A 208 4.07 -1.05 18.64
N ILE A 209 4.42 0.01 19.37
CA ILE A 209 4.56 1.36 18.78
C ILE A 209 6.02 1.75 18.91
N SER A 210 6.60 2.26 17.82
CA SER A 210 7.97 2.78 17.86
C SER A 210 8.04 4.10 18.62
N LYS A 211 9.21 4.41 19.17
CA LYS A 211 9.54 5.75 19.71
C LYS A 211 10.09 6.65 18.60
N SER A 212 10.79 6.05 17.64
CA SER A 212 11.40 6.74 16.52
C SER A 212 10.53 6.65 15.25
N SER A 213 10.68 7.64 14.36
CA SER A 213 10.10 7.57 12.99
C SER A 213 10.93 6.63 12.11
N ALA A 214 10.47 6.41 10.88
CA ALA A 214 11.26 5.67 9.88
C ALA A 214 12.56 6.45 9.52
N PRO A 215 13.69 5.75 9.25
CA PRO A 215 13.83 4.27 9.21
C PRO A 215 14.06 3.59 10.57
N GLU A 216 14.54 4.30 11.58
CA GLU A 216 14.95 3.76 12.90
C GLU A 216 13.78 3.03 13.59
N GLY A 217 12.56 3.57 13.49
CA GLY A 217 11.35 2.96 14.06
C GLY A 217 11.06 1.56 13.54
N TRP A 218 11.47 1.24 12.30
CA TRP A 218 11.35 -0.11 11.76
C TRP A 218 12.28 -1.10 12.47
N VAL A 219 13.53 -0.70 12.67
CA VAL A 219 14.53 -1.53 13.38
C VAL A 219 14.11 -1.76 14.83
N GLU A 220 13.67 -0.69 15.51
CA GLU A 220 13.15 -0.74 16.88
C GLU A 220 12.02 -1.76 17.01
N LEU A 221 11.03 -1.73 16.10
CA LEU A 221 9.87 -2.62 16.14
C LEU A 221 10.25 -4.07 15.88
N LEU A 222 11.10 -4.34 14.88
CA LEU A 222 11.58 -5.68 14.62
C LEU A 222 12.30 -6.27 15.82
N THR A 223 13.15 -5.49 16.47
CA THR A 223 13.87 -5.91 17.69
C THR A 223 12.91 -6.20 18.84
N LYS A 224 11.90 -5.34 19.06
CA LYS A 224 10.90 -5.55 20.13
C LYS A 224 10.05 -6.79 19.88
N ILE A 225 9.58 -6.98 18.64
CA ILE A 225 8.74 -8.13 18.28
C ILE A 225 9.54 -9.43 18.44
N ASN A 226 10.78 -9.48 17.95
CA ASN A 226 11.62 -10.67 18.08
C ASN A 226 11.87 -11.04 19.55
N LYS A 227 12.22 -10.09 20.42
CA LYS A 227 12.38 -10.33 21.86
C LYS A 227 11.10 -10.87 22.51
N GLU A 228 9.92 -10.37 22.11
CA GLU A 228 8.66 -10.86 22.64
C GLU A 228 8.35 -12.29 22.17
N MET A 229 8.72 -12.63 20.93
CA MET A 229 8.57 -13.99 20.41
C MET A 229 9.50 -14.96 21.13
N GLU A 230 10.77 -14.59 21.31
CA GLU A 230 11.75 -15.39 22.08
C GLU A 230 11.27 -15.66 23.51
N ARG A 231 10.73 -14.61 24.19
CA ARG A 231 10.17 -14.75 25.54
C ARG A 231 8.99 -15.75 25.59
N LYS A 232 8.23 -15.90 24.51
CA LYS A 232 7.11 -16.83 24.40
C LYS A 232 7.49 -18.20 23.84
N ASN A 233 8.78 -18.45 23.60
CA ASN A 233 9.30 -19.67 22.95
C ASN A 233 8.64 -19.94 21.58
N ILE A 234 8.46 -18.89 20.78
CA ILE A 234 7.85 -18.93 19.46
C ILE A 234 8.90 -18.69 18.38
#